data_6977579b8c44e297d62d69e481d1f1bb
#
_entry.id   6977579b8c44e297d62d69e481d1f1bb
#
_cell.length_a   1.000
_cell.length_b   1.000
_cell.length_c   1.000
_cell.angle_alpha   90.00
_cell.angle_beta   90.00
_cell.angle_gamma   90.00
#
_symmetry.space_group_name_H-M   'P 1'
#
loop_
_entity.id
_entity.type
_entity.pdbx_description
1 polymer ?
#
loop_
_entity_poly.entity_id
_entity_poly.type
_entity_poly.pdbx_seq_one_letter_code
_entity_poly.pdbx_strand_id
1 'polypeptide(L)'
;MVFSRNRKRAFLSILCIIYFIMIFIITIFEREPGSRTGISLTLFETLGGPRANAYVIENILLFIPFGFFVPKMWKCLRRLPVCVFAGFCFSLAIEVTQLLTQRGHFQVDDILMNTIGAGIGAVIGLIRFRKPN
;
A
#
# COMPACT_ATOMS: atom_id res chain seq x y z
N MET A 1 0.57 23.77 24.51
CA MET A 1 0.06 22.44 24.09
C MET A 1 -0.35 22.37 22.61
N VAL A 2 -0.90 23.42 22.01
CA VAL A 2 -1.33 23.49 20.59
C VAL A 2 -0.15 23.38 19.60
N PHE A 3 0.97 24.02 19.88
CA PHE A 3 2.19 24.00 19.05
C PHE A 3 2.78 22.60 18.84
N SER A 4 2.69 21.73 19.84
CA SER A 4 3.18 20.34 19.76
C SER A 4 2.29 19.47 18.85
N ARG A 5 0.97 19.71 18.83
CA ARG A 5 0.01 18.95 18.01
C ARG A 5 0.14 19.25 16.51
N ASN A 6 0.39 20.52 16.17
CA ASN A 6 0.59 20.94 14.78
C ASN A 6 1.92 20.41 14.22
N ARG A 7 2.99 20.42 15.01
CA ARG A 7 4.29 19.83 14.62
C ARG A 7 4.19 18.33 14.35
N LYS A 8 3.48 17.58 15.19
CA LYS A 8 3.26 16.13 14.98
C LYS A 8 2.44 15.86 13.71
N ARG A 9 1.43 16.67 13.43
CA ARG A 9 0.65 16.55 12.20
C ARG A 9 1.50 16.87 10.97
N ALA A 10 2.26 17.95 10.97
CA ALA A 10 3.15 18.31 9.88
C ALA A 10 4.18 17.20 9.61
N PHE A 11 4.79 16.64 10.65
CA PHE A 11 5.73 15.54 10.53
C PHE A 11 5.09 14.29 9.90
N LEU A 12 3.89 13.90 10.36
CA LEU A 12 3.16 12.77 9.78
C LEU A 12 2.78 13.02 8.32
N SER A 13 2.41 14.27 7.97
CA SER A 13 2.11 14.63 6.58
C SER A 13 3.33 14.49 5.68
N ILE A 14 4.50 14.96 6.15
CA ILE A 14 5.76 14.84 5.41
C ILE A 14 6.11 13.36 5.19
N LEU A 15 6.03 12.53 6.25
CA LEU A 15 6.28 11.09 6.12
C LEU A 15 5.30 10.42 5.13
N CYS A 16 4.04 10.81 5.16
CA CYS A 16 3.03 10.30 4.26
C CYS A 16 3.33 10.68 2.79
N ILE A 17 3.73 11.93 2.55
CA ILE A 17 4.12 12.41 1.21
C ILE A 17 5.35 11.64 0.71
N ILE A 18 6.39 11.51 1.52
CA ILE A 18 7.60 10.74 1.18
C ILE A 18 7.23 9.30 0.84
N TYR A 19 6.35 8.68 1.63
CA TYR A 19 5.87 7.33 1.40
C TYR A 19 5.15 7.19 0.05
N PHE A 20 4.23 8.10 -0.30
CA PHE A 20 3.54 8.05 -1.59
C PHE A 20 4.48 8.29 -2.78
N ILE A 21 5.45 9.18 -2.63
CA ILE A 21 6.51 9.39 -3.64
C ILE A 21 7.33 8.10 -3.80
N MET A 22 7.72 7.46 -2.70
CA MET A 22 8.46 6.18 -2.74
C MET A 22 7.67 5.07 -3.43
N ILE A 23 6.39 4.88 -3.08
CA ILE A 23 5.54 3.90 -3.76
C ILE A 23 5.51 4.18 -5.27
N PHE A 24 5.28 5.42 -5.65
CA PHE A 24 5.20 5.79 -7.06
C PHE A 24 6.50 5.50 -7.82
N ILE A 25 7.65 5.80 -7.22
CA ILE A 25 8.96 5.50 -7.81
C ILE A 25 9.15 3.99 -7.96
N ILE A 26 8.97 3.23 -6.88
CA ILE A 26 9.21 1.78 -6.86
C ILE A 26 8.25 1.04 -7.82
N THR A 27 6.98 1.42 -7.82
CA THR A 27 5.98 0.66 -8.58
C THR A 27 5.94 1.03 -10.07
N ILE A 28 6.34 2.24 -10.43
CA ILE A 28 6.22 2.73 -11.81
C ILE A 28 7.57 3.02 -12.46
N PHE A 29 8.48 3.71 -11.78
CA PHE A 29 9.74 4.15 -12.42
C PHE A 29 10.84 3.12 -12.42
N GLU A 30 10.94 2.25 -11.43
CA GLU A 30 11.96 1.18 -11.41
C GLU A 30 11.67 0.05 -12.41
N ARG A 31 10.49 0.05 -13.02
CA ARG A 31 10.12 -0.94 -14.04
C ARG A 31 10.39 -0.38 -15.43
N GLU A 32 11.16 -1.11 -16.23
CA GLU A 32 11.45 -0.74 -17.62
C GLU A 32 10.19 -0.80 -18.50
N PRO A 33 9.93 0.23 -19.34
CA PRO A 33 8.81 0.19 -20.27
C PRO A 33 8.90 -0.98 -21.23
N GLY A 34 7.78 -1.70 -21.45
CA GLY A 34 7.71 -2.82 -22.38
C GLY A 34 8.33 -4.13 -21.90
N SER A 35 8.96 -4.15 -20.71
CA SER A 35 9.62 -5.35 -20.17
C SER A 35 8.64 -6.42 -19.72
N ARG A 36 7.42 -6.04 -19.38
CA ARG A 36 6.37 -6.93 -18.90
C ARG A 36 5.01 -6.43 -19.36
N THR A 37 4.44 -7.08 -20.32
CA THR A 37 3.07 -6.81 -20.79
C THR A 37 2.23 -8.06 -20.59
N GLY A 38 1.10 -7.91 -19.89
CA GLY A 38 0.18 -9.03 -19.71
C GLY A 38 -0.78 -8.79 -18.55
N ILE A 39 -1.78 -9.64 -18.50
CA ILE A 39 -2.81 -9.68 -17.44
C ILE A 39 -2.79 -11.10 -16.87
N SER A 40 -2.49 -11.23 -15.58
CA SER A 40 -2.64 -12.49 -14.85
C SER A 40 -3.79 -12.35 -13.85
N LEU A 41 -4.85 -13.10 -14.12
CA LEU A 41 -6.03 -13.21 -13.25
C LEU A 41 -6.00 -14.46 -12.39
N THR A 42 -4.95 -15.27 -12.49
CA THR A 42 -4.80 -16.50 -11.73
C THR A 42 -4.33 -16.17 -10.32
N LEU A 43 -5.16 -16.53 -9.32
CA LEU A 43 -4.80 -16.35 -7.91
C LEU A 43 -3.68 -17.33 -7.52
N PHE A 44 -2.74 -16.84 -6.75
CA PHE A 44 -1.61 -17.60 -6.21
C PHE A 44 -0.63 -18.14 -7.26
N GLU A 45 -0.66 -17.62 -8.49
CA GLU A 45 0.32 -17.95 -9.52
C GLU A 45 1.75 -17.57 -9.10
N THR A 46 1.87 -16.52 -8.30
CA THR A 46 3.14 -16.03 -7.75
C THR A 46 3.65 -16.85 -6.56
N LEU A 47 2.90 -17.84 -6.06
CA LEU A 47 3.33 -18.68 -4.96
C LEU A 47 4.04 -19.94 -5.50
N GLY A 48 5.22 -20.27 -4.97
CA GLY A 48 5.85 -21.57 -5.28
C GLY A 48 7.35 -21.55 -5.51
N GLY A 49 8.03 -20.44 -5.29
CA GLY A 49 9.48 -20.37 -5.35
C GLY A 49 10.07 -19.28 -4.47
N PRO A 50 11.39 -19.32 -4.17
CA PRO A 50 12.01 -18.31 -3.30
C PRO A 50 11.84 -16.87 -3.79
N ARG A 51 11.90 -16.65 -5.10
CA ARG A 51 11.70 -15.32 -5.71
C ARG A 51 10.22 -14.90 -5.65
N ALA A 52 9.31 -15.82 -5.89
CA ALA A 52 7.88 -15.58 -5.83
C ALA A 52 7.43 -15.17 -4.40
N ASN A 53 7.94 -15.88 -3.39
CA ASN A 53 7.67 -15.53 -1.99
C ASN A 53 8.23 -14.15 -1.61
N ALA A 54 9.38 -13.76 -2.17
CA ALA A 54 9.92 -12.42 -1.97
C ALA A 54 8.98 -11.32 -2.48
N TYR A 55 8.42 -11.45 -3.68
CA TYR A 55 7.45 -10.49 -4.24
C TYR A 55 6.19 -10.36 -3.39
N VAL A 56 5.67 -11.48 -2.89
CA VAL A 56 4.52 -11.48 -1.97
C VAL A 56 4.82 -10.67 -0.70
N ILE A 57 5.98 -10.91 -0.10
CA ILE A 57 6.40 -10.20 1.11
C ILE A 57 6.62 -8.71 0.82
N GLU A 58 7.27 -8.38 -0.30
CA GLU A 58 7.50 -6.99 -0.72
C GLU A 58 6.19 -6.22 -0.87
N ASN A 59 5.18 -6.77 -1.53
CA ASN A 59 3.88 -6.14 -1.71
C ASN A 59 3.17 -5.92 -0.37
N ILE A 60 3.18 -6.92 0.52
CA ILE A 60 2.61 -6.77 1.88
C ILE A 60 3.34 -5.65 2.63
N LEU A 61 4.67 -5.68 2.68
CA LEU A 61 5.48 -4.70 3.40
C LEU A 61 5.31 -3.30 2.84
N LEU A 62 5.17 -3.16 1.52
CA LEU A 62 4.97 -1.90 0.85
C LEU A 62 3.67 -1.20 1.31
N PHE A 63 2.62 -1.95 1.61
CA PHE A 63 1.31 -1.41 1.99
C PHE A 63 1.02 -1.33 3.50
N ILE A 64 1.87 -1.91 4.35
CA ILE A 64 1.76 -1.72 5.81
C ILE A 64 1.77 -0.23 6.20
N PRO A 65 2.69 0.61 5.68
CA PRO A 65 2.67 2.04 5.99
C PRO A 65 1.40 2.74 5.52
N PHE A 66 0.79 2.32 4.40
CA PHE A 66 -0.50 2.84 3.95
C PHE A 66 -1.56 2.69 5.04
N GLY A 67 -1.79 1.46 5.49
CA GLY A 67 -2.78 1.18 6.53
C GLY A 67 -2.49 1.86 7.86
N PHE A 68 -1.21 2.07 8.19
CA PHE A 68 -0.79 2.72 9.42
C PHE A 68 -0.93 4.25 9.39
N PHE A 69 -0.55 4.92 8.29
CA PHE A 69 -0.51 6.39 8.21
C PHE A 69 -1.81 7.01 7.72
N VAL A 70 -2.45 6.41 6.71
CA VAL A 70 -3.61 6.99 6.03
C VAL A 70 -4.80 7.26 6.98
N PRO A 71 -5.17 6.33 7.91
CA PRO A 71 -6.23 6.59 8.88
C PRO A 71 -5.95 7.72 9.87
N LYS A 72 -4.68 8.11 10.03
CA LYS A 72 -4.30 9.25 10.89
C LYS A 72 -4.51 10.57 10.19
N MET A 73 -4.37 10.59 8.86
CA MET A 73 -4.57 11.78 8.04
C MET A 73 -6.06 12.02 7.77
N TRP A 74 -6.79 10.98 7.43
CA TRP A 74 -8.21 11.07 7.05
C TRP A 74 -9.11 10.32 8.03
N LYS A 75 -9.99 11.04 8.71
CA LYS A 75 -10.89 10.49 9.72
C LYS A 75 -11.86 9.43 9.17
N CYS A 76 -12.30 9.59 7.92
CA CYS A 76 -13.18 8.63 7.24
C CYS A 76 -12.55 7.23 7.09
N LEU A 77 -11.21 7.15 6.99
CA LEU A 77 -10.47 5.90 6.84
C LEU A 77 -10.08 5.22 8.17
N ARG A 78 -10.59 5.70 9.30
CA ARG A 78 -10.30 5.10 10.63
C ARG A 78 -11.07 3.80 10.90
N ARG A 79 -12.08 3.50 10.10
CA ARG A 79 -12.78 2.22 10.17
C ARG A 79 -12.00 1.18 9.40
N LEU A 80 -11.70 0.04 10.02
CA LEU A 80 -10.88 -1.02 9.40
C LEU A 80 -11.36 -1.41 8.00
N PRO A 81 -12.64 -1.74 7.76
CA PRO A 81 -13.08 -2.14 6.43
C PRO A 81 -12.94 -1.02 5.39
N VAL A 82 -13.11 0.24 5.80
CA VAL A 82 -12.95 1.39 4.90
C VAL A 82 -11.49 1.60 4.53
N CYS A 83 -10.57 1.43 5.49
CA CYS A 83 -9.13 1.52 5.23
C CYS A 83 -8.65 0.40 4.30
N VAL A 84 -9.11 -0.83 4.53
CA VAL A 84 -8.78 -2.00 3.69
C VAL A 84 -9.31 -1.78 2.27
N PHE A 85 -10.54 -1.31 2.13
CA PHE A 85 -11.12 -1.00 0.81
C PHE A 85 -10.37 0.14 0.11
N ALA A 86 -9.94 1.17 0.83
CA ALA A 86 -9.10 2.24 0.26
C ALA A 86 -7.74 1.69 -0.20
N GLY A 87 -7.13 0.76 0.56
CA GLY A 87 -5.91 0.06 0.16
C GLY A 87 -6.09 -0.75 -1.12
N PHE A 88 -7.20 -1.48 -1.22
CA PHE A 88 -7.59 -2.20 -2.42
C PHE A 88 -7.72 -1.27 -3.64
N CYS A 89 -8.47 -0.17 -3.50
CA CYS A 89 -8.64 0.79 -4.59
C CYS A 89 -7.32 1.43 -5.01
N PHE A 90 -6.44 1.75 -4.07
CA PHE A 90 -5.13 2.32 -4.36
C PHE A 90 -4.22 1.32 -5.07
N SER A 91 -4.20 0.06 -4.62
CA SER A 91 -3.46 -1.01 -5.28
C SER A 91 -3.97 -1.26 -6.71
N LEU A 92 -5.30 -1.33 -6.89
CA LEU A 92 -5.90 -1.47 -8.21
C LEU A 92 -5.49 -0.32 -9.15
N ALA A 93 -5.46 0.91 -8.64
CA ALA A 93 -5.02 2.07 -9.43
C ALA A 93 -3.55 1.96 -9.87
N ILE A 94 -2.67 1.42 -9.00
CA ILE A 94 -1.27 1.12 -9.35
C ILE A 94 -1.22 0.10 -10.48
N GLU A 95 -1.91 -1.04 -10.35
CA GLU A 95 -1.91 -2.11 -11.35
C GLU A 95 -2.46 -1.63 -12.70
N VAL A 96 -3.55 -0.86 -12.70
CA VAL A 96 -4.09 -0.25 -13.93
C VAL A 96 -3.07 0.72 -14.55
N THR A 97 -2.38 1.52 -13.74
CA THR A 97 -1.36 2.45 -14.23
C THR A 97 -0.18 1.70 -14.84
N GLN A 98 0.27 0.61 -14.23
CA GLN A 98 1.34 -0.25 -14.76
C GLN A 98 0.95 -0.88 -16.10
N LEU A 99 -0.30 -1.35 -16.21
CA LEU A 99 -0.84 -1.90 -17.45
C LEU A 99 -0.89 -0.85 -18.56
N LEU A 100 -1.42 0.34 -18.27
CA LEU A 100 -1.56 1.43 -19.24
C LEU A 100 -0.20 1.99 -19.69
N THR A 101 0.77 2.05 -18.79
CA THR A 101 2.13 2.51 -19.09
C THR A 101 3.06 1.42 -19.63
N GLN A 102 2.56 0.17 -19.73
CA GLN A 102 3.34 -1.00 -20.13
C GLN A 102 4.59 -1.24 -19.26
N ARG A 103 4.52 -0.84 -17.99
CA ARG A 103 5.61 -0.96 -17.01
C ARG A 103 5.42 -2.11 -16.02
N GLY A 104 4.52 -3.04 -16.30
CA GLY A 104 4.26 -4.20 -15.45
C GLY A 104 3.13 -5.06 -15.96
N HIS A 105 3.03 -6.28 -15.42
CA HIS A 105 1.86 -7.12 -15.58
C HIS A 105 0.77 -6.66 -14.61
N PHE A 106 -0.49 -6.65 -15.07
CA PHE A 106 -1.62 -6.55 -14.15
C PHE A 106 -1.76 -7.89 -13.42
N GLN A 107 -1.53 -7.90 -12.11
CA GLN A 107 -1.56 -9.12 -11.31
C GLN A 107 -2.57 -8.98 -10.15
N VAL A 108 -3.53 -9.91 -10.11
CA VAL A 108 -4.52 -9.94 -9.03
C VAL A 108 -3.86 -10.28 -7.68
N ASP A 109 -2.80 -11.09 -7.69
CA ASP A 109 -2.03 -11.43 -6.49
C ASP A 109 -1.42 -10.18 -5.84
N ASP A 110 -0.89 -9.25 -6.63
CA ASP A 110 -0.31 -8.01 -6.12
C ASP A 110 -1.38 -7.14 -5.43
N ILE A 111 -2.58 -7.05 -6.02
CA ILE A 111 -3.71 -6.33 -5.42
C ILE A 111 -4.09 -6.98 -4.08
N LEU A 112 -4.15 -8.30 -4.03
CA LEU A 112 -4.50 -9.03 -2.82
C LEU A 112 -3.46 -8.81 -1.71
N MET A 113 -2.18 -8.96 -2.02
CA MET A 113 -1.09 -8.84 -1.04
C MET A 113 -0.95 -7.40 -0.53
N ASN A 114 -1.08 -6.42 -1.40
CA ASN A 114 -1.13 -5.00 -1.04
C ASN A 114 -2.32 -4.70 -0.10
N THR A 115 -3.50 -5.27 -0.39
CA THR A 115 -4.70 -5.12 0.44
C THR A 115 -4.50 -5.73 1.83
N ILE A 116 -3.89 -6.92 1.90
CA ILE A 116 -3.52 -7.56 3.18
C ILE A 116 -2.54 -6.68 3.95
N GLY A 117 -1.52 -6.15 3.29
CA GLY A 117 -0.57 -5.21 3.90
C GLY A 117 -1.24 -3.98 4.50
N ALA A 118 -2.18 -3.36 3.76
CA ALA A 118 -2.98 -2.24 4.25
C ALA A 118 -3.82 -2.63 5.48
N GLY A 119 -4.42 -3.83 5.48
CA GLY A 119 -5.15 -4.38 6.62
C GLY A 119 -4.27 -4.55 7.87
N ILE A 120 -3.10 -5.16 7.71
CA ILE A 120 -2.12 -5.33 8.80
C ILE A 120 -1.72 -3.97 9.38
N GLY A 121 -1.37 -3.01 8.51
CA GLY A 121 -1.00 -1.66 8.93
C GLY A 121 -2.11 -0.94 9.68
N ALA A 122 -3.37 -1.08 9.24
CA ALA A 122 -4.54 -0.51 9.90
C ALA A 122 -4.76 -1.12 11.29
N VAL A 123 -4.64 -2.44 11.43
CA VAL A 123 -4.75 -3.14 12.73
C VAL A 123 -3.65 -2.68 13.70
N ILE A 124 -2.40 -2.63 13.25
CA ILE A 124 -1.28 -2.12 14.06
C ILE A 124 -1.56 -0.67 14.51
N GLY A 125 -2.06 0.17 13.60
CA GLY A 125 -2.45 1.54 13.90
C GLY A 125 -3.55 1.63 14.96
N LEU A 126 -4.57 0.79 14.87
CA LEU A 126 -5.69 0.75 15.83
C LEU A 126 -5.26 0.29 17.21
N ILE A 127 -4.44 -0.77 17.31
CA ILE A 127 -3.93 -1.29 18.59
C ILE A 127 -3.07 -0.26 19.30
N ARG A 128 -2.13 0.37 18.58
CA ARG A 128 -1.16 1.31 19.16
C ARG A 128 -1.80 2.61 19.67
N PHE A 129 -2.95 2.99 19.13
CA PHE A 129 -3.62 4.26 19.46
C PHE A 129 -4.97 4.10 20.15
N ARG A 130 -5.35 2.88 20.52
CA ARG A 130 -6.45 2.65 21.44
C ARG A 130 -6.03 3.25 22.78
N LYS A 131 -6.59 4.42 23.14
CA LYS A 131 -6.39 4.98 24.49
C LYS A 131 -6.85 3.90 25.49
N PRO A 132 -6.03 3.54 26.49
CA PRO A 132 -6.56 2.83 27.63
C PRO A 132 -7.62 3.76 28.28
N ASN A 133 -8.82 3.23 28.48
CA ASN A 133 -9.86 3.89 29.27
C ASN A 133 -9.37 4.09 30.68
#